data_0ec2dfbd9cae5aff0dbb60121e0195f0
#
_entry.id   0ec2dfbd9cae5aff0dbb60121e0195f0
#
_cell.length_a   1.000
_cell.length_b   1.000
_cell.length_c   1.000
_cell.angle_alpha   90.00
_cell.angle_beta   90.00
_cell.angle_gamma   90.00
#
_symmetry.space_group_name_H-M   'P 1'
#
loop_
_entity.id
_entity.type
_entity.pdbx_description
1 polymer ?
#
loop_
_entity_poly.entity_id
_entity_poly.type
_entity_poly.pdbx_seq_one_letter_code
_entity_poly.pdbx_strand_id
1 'polypeptide(L)'
;MIKKAFVLPALVAGLLISCNTSEEKKNEESTPPVTDTTSVVEEAPITDPKETEVWEPEPAVVTFNANGVPSDAIVLFNGENLNAWKSATDSIVNAPWQINKDGSMTVVGGTGDIQTKESFGDMQLHVEWQAPQIVEGEGQDRGNSGIFLQGLYEVQVLNSFENRTYSNGQATAIYKQSIPLANATKPTKEWQSYDIIYHQPVFDTDGNKTKSATVTLLHNGVLVHDNVEIKGTTEYIGNPKNEAHGEGPIKLQDHGNPVSFRNIWLRKL
;
A
#
# COMPACT_ATOMS: atom_id res chain seq x y z
N MET A 1 -21.80 -51.62 -16.50
CA MET A 1 -21.93 -52.42 -15.27
C MET A 1 -21.91 -51.42 -14.12
N ILE A 2 -22.99 -50.89 -13.68
CA ILE A 2 -24.07 -51.31 -12.79
C ILE A 2 -23.58 -51.52 -11.34
N LYS A 3 -24.19 -50.67 -10.46
CA LYS A 3 -24.56 -50.85 -9.04
C LYS A 3 -23.51 -50.38 -8.01
N LYS A 4 -23.84 -49.83 -6.86
CA LYS A 4 -25.15 -49.54 -6.18
C LYS A 4 -24.90 -48.48 -5.10
N ALA A 5 -25.93 -47.66 -4.84
CA ALA A 5 -26.11 -46.83 -3.66
C ALA A 5 -26.40 -47.68 -2.41
N PHE A 6 -26.02 -47.17 -1.23
CA PHE A 6 -26.64 -47.62 0.04
C PHE A 6 -26.93 -46.37 0.89
N VAL A 7 -28.21 -46.17 1.13
CA VAL A 7 -28.83 -45.33 2.15
C VAL A 7 -29.26 -46.21 3.28
N LEU A 8 -29.02 -45.86 4.54
CA LEU A 8 -29.82 -46.35 5.68
C LEU A 8 -29.85 -45.32 6.82
N PRO A 9 -30.94 -45.31 7.61
CA PRO A 9 -31.44 -44.11 8.26
C PRO A 9 -31.24 -44.08 9.80
N ALA A 10 -31.69 -42.95 10.33
CA ALA A 10 -31.77 -42.49 11.71
C ALA A 10 -32.27 -43.52 12.74
N LEU A 11 -31.82 -43.37 13.97
CA LEU A 11 -32.58 -43.72 15.16
C LEU A 11 -32.45 -42.65 16.24
N VAL A 12 -33.60 -42.10 16.61
CA VAL A 12 -33.84 -41.23 17.74
C VAL A 12 -34.04 -42.06 18.98
N ALA A 13 -33.37 -41.75 20.06
CA ALA A 13 -33.73 -42.26 21.38
C ALA A 13 -33.68 -41.13 22.39
N GLY A 14 -34.87 -40.69 22.79
CA GLY A 14 -35.06 -39.80 23.92
C GLY A 14 -34.92 -40.52 25.25
N LEU A 15 -34.32 -39.88 26.21
CA LEU A 15 -34.40 -40.26 27.63
C LEU A 15 -34.81 -39.06 28.46
N LEU A 16 -36.03 -39.14 28.95
CA LEU A 16 -36.58 -38.32 30.04
C LEU A 16 -36.00 -38.82 31.36
N ILE A 17 -35.42 -37.99 32.17
CA ILE A 17 -35.19 -38.24 33.59
C ILE A 17 -35.73 -37.07 34.40
N SER A 18 -36.52 -37.48 35.34
CA SER A 18 -37.40 -36.82 36.27
C SER A 18 -36.64 -36.02 37.35
N CYS A 19 -37.33 -34.97 37.80
CA CYS A 19 -37.02 -34.13 38.96
C CYS A 19 -36.71 -34.91 40.23
N ASN A 20 -35.78 -34.38 41.02
CA ASN A 20 -35.92 -34.48 42.48
C ASN A 20 -35.42 -33.16 43.12
N THR A 21 -36.33 -32.55 43.88
CA THR A 21 -36.14 -31.36 44.67
C THR A 21 -35.44 -31.65 45.97
N SER A 22 -34.40 -30.89 46.30
CA SER A 22 -33.98 -30.68 47.68
C SER A 22 -33.62 -29.22 47.88
N GLU A 23 -34.42 -28.59 48.74
CA GLU A 23 -34.23 -27.22 49.20
C GLU A 23 -32.98 -27.12 50.10
N GLU A 24 -31.98 -26.38 49.68
CA GLU A 24 -30.96 -25.81 50.55
C GLU A 24 -31.14 -24.29 50.62
N LYS A 25 -31.52 -23.80 51.80
CA LYS A 25 -31.55 -22.36 52.13
C LYS A 25 -30.11 -21.87 52.15
N LYS A 26 -29.74 -21.04 51.19
CA LYS A 26 -28.56 -20.18 51.25
C LYS A 26 -28.97 -18.76 51.64
N ASN A 27 -28.36 -18.30 52.75
CA ASN A 27 -28.42 -16.90 53.20
C ASN A 27 -28.01 -15.96 52.07
N GLU A 28 -28.89 -15.07 51.70
CA GLU A 28 -28.59 -13.91 50.88
C GLU A 28 -27.96 -12.83 51.78
N GLU A 29 -26.63 -12.69 51.64
CA GLU A 29 -25.91 -11.53 52.09
C GLU A 29 -26.11 -10.42 51.04
N SER A 30 -26.93 -9.44 51.40
CA SER A 30 -27.26 -8.28 50.56
C SER A 30 -26.04 -7.39 50.40
N THR A 31 -25.34 -7.48 49.28
CA THR A 31 -24.43 -6.42 48.83
C THR A 31 -25.24 -5.21 48.37
N PRO A 32 -24.89 -3.98 48.86
CA PRO A 32 -25.61 -2.79 48.38
C PRO A 32 -25.32 -2.55 46.89
N PRO A 33 -26.29 -1.98 46.15
CA PRO A 33 -26.06 -1.70 44.73
C PRO A 33 -24.95 -0.67 44.58
N VAL A 34 -23.91 -1.04 43.83
CA VAL A 34 -22.91 -0.09 43.34
C VAL A 34 -23.58 0.77 42.32
N THR A 35 -24.04 1.95 42.70
CA THR A 35 -24.46 3.00 41.80
C THR A 35 -23.20 3.55 41.13
N ASP A 36 -22.88 3.04 39.97
CA ASP A 36 -21.91 3.65 39.08
C ASP A 36 -22.55 4.93 38.50
N THR A 37 -22.43 6.02 39.23
CA THR A 37 -22.75 7.34 38.74
C THR A 37 -21.57 7.88 37.94
N THR A 38 -21.36 7.32 36.76
CA THR A 38 -20.60 8.04 35.71
C THR A 38 -21.48 9.21 35.30
N SER A 39 -21.26 10.37 35.93
CA SER A 39 -21.87 11.63 35.48
C SER A 39 -21.36 11.89 34.07
N VAL A 40 -22.20 11.64 33.08
CA VAL A 40 -21.99 12.17 31.72
C VAL A 40 -22.03 13.69 31.89
N VAL A 41 -20.86 14.32 31.83
CA VAL A 41 -20.76 15.78 31.75
C VAL A 41 -21.29 16.10 30.35
N GLU A 42 -22.54 16.57 30.28
CA GLU A 42 -23.12 17.08 29.04
C GLU A 42 -22.35 18.37 28.70
N GLU A 43 -21.50 18.32 27.68
CA GLU A 43 -20.79 19.50 27.20
C GLU A 43 -21.81 20.55 26.76
N ALA A 44 -21.61 21.80 27.15
CA ALA A 44 -22.46 22.90 26.76
C ALA A 44 -22.46 23.00 25.21
N PRO A 45 -23.62 23.28 24.57
CA PRO A 45 -23.69 23.38 23.14
C PRO A 45 -22.81 24.53 22.62
N ILE A 46 -21.99 24.26 21.59
CA ILE A 46 -21.17 25.25 20.90
C ILE A 46 -22.12 26.27 20.23
N THR A 47 -22.00 27.54 20.58
CA THR A 47 -22.88 28.63 20.11
C THR A 47 -22.16 29.65 19.22
N ASP A 48 -20.81 29.72 19.30
CA ASP A 48 -19.98 30.56 18.44
C ASP A 48 -19.01 29.67 17.63
N PRO A 49 -18.94 29.84 16.29
CA PRO A 49 -17.96 29.12 15.46
C PRO A 49 -16.51 29.24 15.94
N LYS A 50 -16.17 30.35 16.60
CA LYS A 50 -14.82 30.59 17.15
C LYS A 50 -14.45 29.67 18.30
N GLU A 51 -15.40 29.08 19.00
CA GLU A 51 -15.12 28.14 20.10
C GLU A 51 -14.38 26.88 19.64
N THR A 52 -14.42 26.56 18.33
CA THR A 52 -13.72 25.43 17.73
C THR A 52 -12.56 25.82 16.84
N GLU A 53 -12.25 27.13 16.72
CA GLU A 53 -11.11 27.59 15.91
C GLU A 53 -9.78 27.20 16.59
N VAL A 54 -8.90 26.57 15.81
CA VAL A 54 -7.52 26.25 16.20
C VAL A 54 -6.60 26.73 15.07
N TRP A 55 -5.79 27.76 15.36
CA TRP A 55 -4.87 28.36 14.39
C TRP A 55 -3.38 28.06 14.67
N GLU A 56 -3.09 27.21 15.63
CA GLU A 56 -1.73 26.80 15.95
C GLU A 56 -1.57 25.27 15.84
N PRO A 57 -0.74 24.76 14.90
CA PRO A 57 0.02 25.54 13.90
C PRO A 57 -0.85 26.03 12.73
N GLU A 58 -0.58 27.23 12.22
CA GLU A 58 -1.23 27.74 11.02
C GLU A 58 -0.83 26.87 9.81
N PRO A 59 -1.79 26.42 8.97
CA PRO A 59 -1.48 25.62 7.79
C PRO A 59 -0.56 26.35 6.81
N ALA A 60 0.55 25.72 6.44
CA ALA A 60 1.49 26.27 5.48
C ALA A 60 0.85 26.39 4.08
N VAL A 61 1.11 27.52 3.39
CA VAL A 61 0.66 27.71 2.01
C VAL A 61 1.56 26.92 1.06
N VAL A 62 0.96 25.98 0.31
CA VAL A 62 1.63 25.21 -0.73
C VAL A 62 1.20 25.73 -2.09
N THR A 63 2.16 26.13 -2.91
CA THR A 63 1.96 26.51 -4.32
C THR A 63 2.36 25.38 -5.25
N PHE A 64 2.04 25.51 -6.55
CA PHE A 64 2.34 24.48 -7.54
C PHE A 64 3.08 25.08 -8.74
N ASN A 65 4.05 24.34 -9.29
CA ASN A 65 4.65 24.69 -10.58
C ASN A 65 3.76 24.24 -11.76
N ALA A 66 4.21 24.51 -12.99
CA ALA A 66 3.46 24.17 -14.21
C ALA A 66 3.21 22.66 -14.41
N ASN A 67 4.00 21.80 -13.77
CA ASN A 67 3.86 20.33 -13.82
C ASN A 67 3.05 19.77 -12.62
N GLY A 68 2.45 20.65 -11.80
CA GLY A 68 1.66 20.25 -10.64
C GLY A 68 2.50 19.81 -9.44
N VAL A 69 3.81 20.07 -9.42
CA VAL A 69 4.68 19.72 -8.29
C VAL A 69 4.48 20.74 -7.16
N PRO A 70 4.15 20.28 -5.94
CA PRO A 70 4.01 21.14 -4.77
C PRO A 70 5.33 21.82 -4.37
N SER A 71 5.25 23.06 -3.86
CA SER A 71 6.43 23.85 -3.48
C SER A 71 7.22 23.27 -2.29
N ASP A 72 6.61 22.41 -1.50
CA ASP A 72 7.19 21.70 -0.35
C ASP A 72 7.61 20.26 -0.69
N ALA A 73 7.53 19.87 -1.96
CA ALA A 73 7.94 18.55 -2.41
C ALA A 73 9.45 18.42 -2.61
N ILE A 74 9.98 17.26 -2.30
CA ILE A 74 11.31 16.82 -2.70
C ILE A 74 11.19 16.23 -4.12
N VAL A 75 11.83 16.89 -5.09
CA VAL A 75 11.83 16.46 -6.49
C VAL A 75 12.87 15.36 -6.67
N LEU A 76 12.43 14.18 -7.05
CA LEU A 76 13.29 13.03 -7.30
C LEU A 76 13.70 12.94 -8.78
N PHE A 77 12.80 13.36 -9.71
CA PHE A 77 13.11 13.41 -11.13
C PHE A 77 12.20 14.43 -11.86
N ASN A 78 12.82 15.42 -12.51
CA ASN A 78 12.15 16.48 -13.26
C ASN A 78 12.50 16.47 -14.76
N GLY A 79 13.19 15.42 -15.23
CA GLY A 79 13.60 15.32 -16.64
C GLY A 79 15.02 15.82 -16.94
N GLU A 80 15.71 16.43 -16.00
CA GLU A 80 17.01 17.05 -16.24
C GLU A 80 18.19 16.10 -15.97
N ASN A 81 18.14 15.37 -14.87
CA ASN A 81 19.24 14.50 -14.44
C ASN A 81 18.78 13.40 -13.47
N LEU A 82 19.65 12.43 -13.23
CA LEU A 82 19.44 11.33 -12.28
C LEU A 82 20.21 11.53 -10.96
N ASN A 83 20.49 12.75 -10.57
CA ASN A 83 21.32 13.06 -9.40
C ASN A 83 20.76 12.56 -8.08
N ALA A 84 19.43 12.40 -7.96
CA ALA A 84 18.78 11.80 -6.80
C ALA A 84 18.89 10.26 -6.77
N TRP A 85 19.32 9.64 -7.86
CA TRP A 85 19.29 8.19 -8.08
C TRP A 85 20.69 7.59 -8.17
N LYS A 86 20.80 6.31 -7.84
CA LYS A 86 21.99 5.46 -8.00
C LYS A 86 21.57 4.06 -8.40
N SER A 87 22.53 3.22 -8.85
CA SER A 87 22.30 1.78 -8.99
C SER A 87 21.87 1.17 -7.64
N ALA A 88 20.90 0.29 -7.66
CA ALA A 88 20.46 -0.44 -6.46
C ALA A 88 21.42 -1.59 -6.09
N THR A 89 22.21 -2.08 -7.06
CA THR A 89 23.17 -3.18 -6.85
C THR A 89 24.55 -2.69 -6.47
N ASP A 90 24.94 -1.50 -6.93
CA ASP A 90 26.24 -0.89 -6.62
C ASP A 90 26.03 0.59 -6.25
N SER A 91 26.15 0.90 -4.97
CA SER A 91 25.91 2.24 -4.43
C SER A 91 26.87 3.32 -4.90
N ILE A 92 28.01 2.94 -5.51
CA ILE A 92 29.03 3.85 -6.06
C ILE A 92 28.68 4.25 -7.50
N VAL A 93 27.91 3.40 -8.20
CA VAL A 93 27.54 3.61 -9.60
C VAL A 93 26.30 4.49 -9.71
N ASN A 94 26.37 5.49 -10.60
CA ASN A 94 25.21 6.30 -10.96
C ASN A 94 24.11 5.44 -11.58
N ALA A 95 22.86 5.92 -11.51
CA ALA A 95 21.73 5.26 -12.16
C ALA A 95 21.99 5.10 -13.67
N PRO A 96 21.93 3.87 -14.22
CA PRO A 96 22.34 3.61 -15.62
C PRO A 96 21.21 3.81 -16.64
N TRP A 97 20.05 4.31 -16.21
CA TRP A 97 18.89 4.50 -17.08
C TRP A 97 19.02 5.71 -18.00
N GLN A 98 18.29 5.69 -19.11
CA GLN A 98 18.38 6.69 -20.16
C GLN A 98 17.42 7.85 -19.90
N ILE A 99 17.91 9.10 -19.98
CA ILE A 99 17.06 10.29 -20.03
C ILE A 99 16.72 10.59 -21.50
N ASN A 100 15.42 10.77 -21.78
CA ASN A 100 14.89 11.03 -23.10
C ASN A 100 14.73 12.53 -23.37
N LYS A 101 14.57 12.90 -24.65
CA LYS A 101 14.38 14.30 -25.07
C LYS A 101 13.07 14.92 -24.58
N ASP A 102 12.08 14.08 -24.25
CA ASP A 102 10.77 14.50 -23.73
C ASP A 102 10.76 14.72 -22.20
N GLY A 103 11.92 14.60 -21.54
CA GLY A 103 12.06 14.75 -20.11
C GLY A 103 11.62 13.51 -19.29
N SER A 104 11.44 12.37 -19.94
CA SER A 104 11.26 11.10 -19.24
C SER A 104 12.58 10.37 -19.05
N MET A 105 12.64 9.39 -18.15
CA MET A 105 13.71 8.38 -18.08
C MET A 105 13.15 7.02 -18.42
N THR A 106 13.92 6.18 -19.09
CA THR A 106 13.51 4.83 -19.52
C THR A 106 14.45 3.79 -18.95
N VAL A 107 13.86 2.68 -18.49
CA VAL A 107 14.59 1.47 -18.10
C VAL A 107 15.48 1.01 -19.25
N VAL A 108 16.76 0.81 -18.98
CA VAL A 108 17.69 0.14 -19.89
C VAL A 108 17.84 -1.30 -19.42
N GLY A 109 17.12 -2.21 -20.09
CA GLY A 109 17.01 -3.60 -19.65
C GLY A 109 18.35 -4.28 -19.42
N GLY A 110 18.47 -4.98 -18.32
CA GLY A 110 19.67 -5.70 -17.90
C GLY A 110 20.74 -4.83 -17.20
N THR A 111 20.47 -3.53 -16.99
CA THR A 111 21.39 -2.66 -16.22
C THR A 111 21.11 -2.65 -14.73
N GLY A 112 19.98 -3.23 -14.33
CA GLY A 112 19.53 -3.36 -12.94
C GLY A 112 18.66 -2.21 -12.44
N ASP A 113 18.10 -2.42 -11.27
CA ASP A 113 17.26 -1.47 -10.57
C ASP A 113 18.01 -0.20 -10.21
N ILE A 114 17.26 0.91 -10.14
CA ILE A 114 17.77 2.17 -9.58
C ILE A 114 17.02 2.49 -8.28
N GLN A 115 17.69 3.20 -7.37
CA GLN A 115 17.10 3.63 -6.12
C GLN A 115 17.53 5.05 -5.76
N THR A 116 16.73 5.73 -4.94
CA THR A 116 17.10 7.05 -4.42
C THR A 116 18.33 6.96 -3.53
N LYS A 117 19.12 8.02 -3.51
CA LYS A 117 20.29 8.16 -2.60
C LYS A 117 19.83 8.40 -1.17
N GLU A 118 18.71 9.15 -1.02
CA GLU A 118 18.06 9.40 0.27
C GLU A 118 17.09 8.29 0.62
N SER A 119 16.85 8.13 1.93
CA SER A 119 15.87 7.23 2.51
C SER A 119 14.66 8.01 3.01
N PHE A 120 13.49 7.37 3.01
CA PHE A 120 12.21 7.97 3.37
C PHE A 120 11.39 7.00 4.22
N GLY A 121 10.59 7.57 5.12
CA GLY A 121 9.59 6.88 5.90
C GLY A 121 8.19 7.15 5.38
N ASP A 122 7.33 7.75 6.23
CA ASP A 122 5.99 8.17 5.85
C ASP A 122 6.05 9.23 4.75
N MET A 123 5.24 9.05 3.69
CA MET A 123 5.32 9.95 2.53
C MET A 123 4.05 9.96 1.68
N GLN A 124 3.86 11.09 1.00
CA GLN A 124 3.05 11.19 -0.21
C GLN A 124 4.00 11.15 -1.40
N LEU A 125 3.89 10.13 -2.25
CA LEU A 125 4.73 9.94 -3.44
C LEU A 125 3.89 10.05 -4.71
N HIS A 126 4.33 10.86 -5.66
CA HIS A 126 3.79 10.92 -7.01
C HIS A 126 4.77 10.35 -8.02
N VAL A 127 4.28 9.50 -8.91
CA VAL A 127 5.06 8.91 -10.00
C VAL A 127 4.21 8.86 -11.25
N GLU A 128 4.72 9.41 -12.36
CA GLU A 128 4.14 9.14 -13.68
C GLU A 128 4.98 8.10 -14.43
N TRP A 129 4.30 7.14 -15.05
CA TRP A 129 4.94 6.09 -15.82
C TRP A 129 4.20 5.78 -17.11
N GLN A 130 4.91 5.19 -18.09
CA GLN A 130 4.34 4.81 -19.38
C GLN A 130 4.89 3.45 -19.79
N ALA A 131 4.00 2.56 -20.20
CA ALA A 131 4.37 1.29 -20.81
C ALA A 131 5.11 1.50 -22.14
N PRO A 132 5.97 0.53 -22.57
CA PRO A 132 6.65 0.61 -23.86
C PRO A 132 5.69 0.89 -25.01
N GLN A 133 6.14 1.72 -25.97
CA GLN A 133 5.34 2.10 -27.15
C GLN A 133 4.98 0.91 -28.05
N ILE A 134 5.84 -0.11 -28.08
CA ILE A 134 5.59 -1.36 -28.77
C ILE A 134 5.05 -2.35 -27.74
N VAL A 135 3.85 -2.87 -28.01
CA VAL A 135 3.22 -3.86 -27.12
C VAL A 135 3.78 -5.24 -27.46
N GLU A 136 4.57 -5.76 -26.55
CA GLU A 136 5.13 -7.11 -26.61
C GLU A 136 4.74 -7.89 -25.36
N GLY A 137 4.58 -9.20 -25.48
CA GLY A 137 4.23 -10.09 -24.39
C GLY A 137 2.78 -10.05 -23.93
N GLU A 138 2.46 -10.90 -22.99
CA GLU A 138 1.16 -11.03 -22.32
C GLU A 138 1.38 -11.23 -20.81
N GLY A 139 0.34 -10.95 -20.02
CA GLY A 139 0.40 -11.12 -18.57
C GLY A 139 1.55 -10.32 -17.95
N GLN A 140 2.46 -10.97 -17.26
CA GLN A 140 3.59 -10.33 -16.58
C GLN A 140 4.75 -9.93 -17.52
N ASP A 141 4.76 -10.40 -18.74
CA ASP A 141 5.81 -10.05 -19.71
C ASP A 141 5.51 -8.73 -20.45
N ARG A 142 4.39 -8.08 -20.13
CA ARG A 142 3.90 -6.92 -20.88
C ARG A 142 4.14 -5.61 -20.12
N GLY A 143 5.26 -4.96 -20.39
CA GLY A 143 5.60 -3.65 -19.83
C GLY A 143 5.68 -3.67 -18.29
N ASN A 144 6.44 -4.63 -17.78
CA ASN A 144 6.62 -4.90 -16.36
C ASN A 144 7.73 -4.03 -15.75
N SER A 145 7.46 -3.52 -14.56
CA SER A 145 8.38 -2.85 -13.66
C SER A 145 7.76 -2.84 -12.24
N GLY A 146 8.39 -2.18 -11.28
CA GLY A 146 7.88 -2.03 -9.92
C GLY A 146 8.38 -0.75 -9.25
N ILE A 147 7.57 -0.20 -8.37
CA ILE A 147 7.94 0.89 -7.46
C ILE A 147 8.02 0.29 -6.06
N PHE A 148 9.24 0.24 -5.50
CA PHE A 148 9.45 -0.32 -4.16
C PHE A 148 9.54 0.79 -3.13
N LEU A 149 8.57 0.83 -2.22
CA LEU A 149 8.58 1.70 -1.07
C LEU A 149 9.59 1.15 -0.06
N GLN A 150 10.47 2.01 0.45
CA GLN A 150 11.61 1.65 1.31
C GLN A 150 12.52 0.54 0.74
N GLY A 151 12.48 0.33 -0.60
CA GLY A 151 13.21 -0.72 -1.28
C GLY A 151 12.67 -2.14 -1.06
N LEU A 152 11.59 -2.31 -0.30
CA LEU A 152 11.08 -3.58 0.22
C LEU A 152 9.66 -3.93 -0.25
N TYR A 153 8.78 -2.95 -0.41
CA TYR A 153 7.34 -3.12 -0.60
C TYR A 153 6.93 -2.67 -2.00
N GLU A 154 6.61 -3.61 -2.85
CA GLU A 154 6.35 -3.35 -4.27
C GLU A 154 4.92 -2.95 -4.53
N VAL A 155 4.78 -1.80 -5.18
CA VAL A 155 3.60 -1.39 -5.95
C VAL A 155 3.86 -1.74 -7.40
N GLN A 156 3.08 -2.66 -7.95
CA GLN A 156 3.28 -3.18 -9.30
C GLN A 156 3.08 -2.11 -10.38
N VAL A 157 4.00 -2.06 -11.32
CA VAL A 157 3.90 -1.36 -12.60
C VAL A 157 3.77 -2.40 -13.72
N LEU A 158 2.64 -2.36 -14.43
CA LEU A 158 2.38 -3.31 -15.52
C LEU A 158 1.43 -2.68 -16.54
N ASN A 159 1.63 -2.96 -17.82
CA ASN A 159 0.63 -2.63 -18.82
C ASN A 159 -0.60 -3.55 -18.66
N SER A 160 -1.53 -3.14 -17.81
CA SER A 160 -2.77 -3.88 -17.51
C SER A 160 -3.96 -3.48 -18.39
N PHE A 161 -3.74 -2.61 -19.40
CA PHE A 161 -4.76 -2.27 -20.39
C PHE A 161 -5.01 -3.47 -21.32
N GLU A 162 -6.22 -4.00 -21.30
CA GLU A 162 -6.59 -5.20 -22.09
C GLU A 162 -5.57 -6.36 -21.92
N ASN A 163 -5.04 -6.51 -20.72
CA ASN A 163 -4.02 -7.52 -20.40
C ASN A 163 -4.37 -8.24 -19.10
N ARG A 164 -4.76 -9.49 -19.20
CA ARG A 164 -5.10 -10.32 -18.05
C ARG A 164 -3.86 -11.01 -17.50
N THR A 165 -3.68 -10.89 -16.19
CA THR A 165 -2.67 -11.62 -15.42
C THR A 165 -3.28 -12.11 -14.10
N TYR A 166 -2.49 -12.70 -13.19
CA TYR A 166 -2.99 -12.99 -11.86
C TYR A 166 -3.34 -11.69 -11.11
N SER A 167 -4.43 -11.72 -10.36
CA SER A 167 -5.09 -10.52 -9.82
C SER A 167 -4.20 -9.66 -8.95
N ASN A 168 -3.32 -10.27 -8.16
CA ASN A 168 -2.37 -9.60 -7.26
C ASN A 168 -1.00 -9.32 -7.90
N GLY A 169 -0.91 -9.29 -9.23
CA GLY A 169 0.25 -8.90 -10.02
C GLY A 169 -0.10 -7.94 -11.16
N GLN A 170 -1.35 -7.43 -11.22
CA GLN A 170 -1.73 -6.38 -12.15
C GLN A 170 -1.22 -5.01 -11.68
N ALA A 171 -1.30 -3.99 -12.53
CA ALA A 171 -0.93 -2.61 -12.18
C ALA A 171 -1.53 -2.21 -10.84
N THR A 172 -0.75 -1.52 -10.01
CA THR A 172 -1.09 -1.07 -8.66
C THR A 172 -1.25 -2.15 -7.59
N ALA A 173 -1.23 -3.43 -7.91
CA ALA A 173 -1.24 -4.46 -6.87
C ALA A 173 -0.11 -4.21 -5.85
N ILE A 174 -0.40 -4.39 -4.56
CA ILE A 174 0.68 -4.65 -3.60
C ILE A 174 1.11 -6.08 -3.89
N TYR A 175 2.24 -6.20 -4.61
CA TYR A 175 2.59 -7.41 -5.36
C TYR A 175 2.50 -8.67 -4.52
N LYS A 176 1.71 -9.65 -5.01
CA LYS A 176 1.39 -10.93 -4.37
C LYS A 176 0.65 -10.84 -3.02
N GLN A 177 0.30 -9.62 -2.55
CA GLN A 177 -0.34 -9.43 -1.24
C GLN A 177 -1.77 -8.91 -1.35
N SER A 178 -2.02 -7.90 -2.19
CA SER A 178 -3.33 -7.26 -2.29
C SER A 178 -3.68 -6.90 -3.73
N ILE A 179 -4.94 -7.11 -4.09
CA ILE A 179 -5.48 -6.73 -5.40
C ILE A 179 -6.02 -5.30 -5.35
N PRO A 180 -5.90 -4.50 -6.44
CA PRO A 180 -6.54 -3.20 -6.49
C PRO A 180 -8.06 -3.31 -6.58
N LEU A 181 -8.77 -2.29 -6.06
CA LEU A 181 -10.23 -2.17 -6.13
C LEU A 181 -10.74 -2.03 -7.58
N ALA A 182 -9.92 -1.47 -8.47
CA ALA A 182 -10.24 -1.28 -9.88
C ALA A 182 -8.98 -1.32 -10.74
N ASN A 183 -9.10 -1.74 -12.00
CA ASN A 183 -8.09 -1.52 -13.02
C ASN A 183 -8.34 -0.17 -13.71
N ALA A 184 -7.62 0.86 -13.32
CA ALA A 184 -7.72 2.21 -13.87
C ALA A 184 -6.64 2.50 -14.93
N THR A 185 -6.02 1.46 -15.50
CA THR A 185 -4.96 1.61 -16.50
C THR A 185 -5.54 2.22 -17.79
N LYS A 186 -4.99 3.36 -18.22
CA LYS A 186 -5.28 3.99 -19.51
C LYS A 186 -4.68 3.16 -20.64
N PRO A 187 -5.12 3.38 -21.90
CA PRO A 187 -4.56 2.71 -23.07
C PRO A 187 -3.04 2.75 -23.12
N THR A 188 -2.42 1.71 -23.68
CA THR A 188 -0.97 1.66 -23.92
C THR A 188 -0.53 2.91 -24.68
N LYS A 189 0.61 3.48 -24.33
CA LYS A 189 1.19 4.75 -24.82
C LYS A 189 0.66 6.01 -24.12
N GLU A 190 -0.34 5.91 -23.26
CA GLU A 190 -0.74 7.00 -22.40
C GLU A 190 0.07 6.98 -21.10
N TRP A 191 0.35 8.17 -20.57
CA TRP A 191 0.96 8.31 -19.25
C TRP A 191 -0.03 7.93 -18.15
N GLN A 192 0.42 7.11 -17.24
CA GLN A 192 -0.26 6.71 -16.02
C GLN A 192 0.27 7.56 -14.88
N SER A 193 -0.55 7.85 -13.87
CA SER A 193 -0.11 8.48 -12.62
C SER A 193 -0.45 7.59 -11.42
N TYR A 194 0.50 7.42 -10.51
CA TYR A 194 0.29 6.87 -9.19
C TYR A 194 0.48 7.98 -8.16
N ASP A 195 -0.54 8.18 -7.33
CA ASP A 195 -0.49 9.02 -6.14
C ASP A 195 -0.60 8.10 -4.93
N ILE A 196 0.48 7.99 -4.17
CA ILE A 196 0.67 7.00 -3.11
C ILE A 196 0.83 7.73 -1.78
N ILE A 197 -0.04 7.46 -0.81
CA ILE A 197 0.15 7.83 0.59
C ILE A 197 0.60 6.57 1.31
N TYR A 198 1.81 6.61 1.83
CA TYR A 198 2.46 5.48 2.47
C TYR A 198 2.81 5.81 3.92
N HIS A 199 2.44 4.91 4.83
CA HIS A 199 2.92 4.92 6.20
C HIS A 199 3.77 3.69 6.47
N GLN A 200 4.97 3.93 7.00
CA GLN A 200 5.94 2.88 7.26
C GLN A 200 5.51 1.98 8.44
N PRO A 201 6.06 0.75 8.53
CA PRO A 201 5.83 -0.10 9.68
C PRO A 201 6.56 0.45 10.90
N VAL A 202 6.07 0.08 12.09
CA VAL A 202 6.73 0.38 13.35
C VAL A 202 7.18 -0.92 14.00
N PHE A 203 8.41 -0.93 14.47
CA PHE A 203 9.01 -2.05 15.22
C PHE A 203 9.36 -1.61 16.63
N ASP A 204 9.26 -2.53 17.59
CA ASP A 204 9.73 -2.31 18.95
C ASP A 204 11.25 -2.51 19.06
N THR A 205 11.79 -2.33 20.27
CA THR A 205 13.23 -2.49 20.54
C THR A 205 13.72 -3.93 20.36
N ASP A 206 12.82 -4.91 20.40
CA ASP A 206 13.14 -6.33 20.21
C ASP A 206 13.03 -6.75 18.74
N GLY A 207 12.65 -5.80 17.84
CA GLY A 207 12.50 -6.03 16.42
C GLY A 207 11.15 -6.62 16.02
N ASN A 208 10.17 -6.66 16.91
CA ASN A 208 8.83 -7.13 16.58
C ASN A 208 8.03 -6.01 15.92
N LYS A 209 7.31 -6.33 14.84
CA LYS A 209 6.43 -5.38 14.17
C LYS A 209 5.21 -5.08 15.05
N THR A 210 5.06 -3.83 15.52
CA THR A 210 3.94 -3.36 16.35
C THR A 210 2.86 -2.65 15.54
N LYS A 211 3.21 -2.11 14.37
CA LYS A 211 2.28 -1.53 13.41
C LYS A 211 2.70 -1.92 12.00
N SER A 212 1.76 -2.38 11.20
CA SER A 212 2.02 -2.69 9.80
C SER A 212 2.12 -1.41 8.97
N ALA A 213 2.90 -1.46 7.89
CA ALA A 213 2.85 -0.44 6.86
C ALA A 213 1.47 -0.41 6.21
N THR A 214 1.02 0.78 5.79
CA THR A 214 -0.24 0.95 5.06
C THR A 214 -0.05 1.80 3.82
N VAL A 215 -0.91 1.57 2.82
CA VAL A 215 -0.90 2.33 1.58
C VAL A 215 -2.32 2.73 1.16
N THR A 216 -2.48 4.00 0.81
CA THR A 216 -3.60 4.50 0.02
C THR A 216 -3.05 4.91 -1.33
N LEU A 217 -3.68 4.44 -2.42
CA LEU A 217 -3.17 4.67 -3.77
C LEU A 217 -4.29 5.06 -4.72
N LEU A 218 -4.05 6.15 -5.47
CA LEU A 218 -4.88 6.53 -6.61
C LEU A 218 -4.10 6.24 -7.89
N HIS A 219 -4.76 5.55 -8.84
CA HIS A 219 -4.28 5.32 -10.18
C HIS A 219 -5.06 6.19 -11.15
N ASN A 220 -4.41 7.13 -11.80
CA ASN A 220 -5.05 8.09 -12.69
C ASN A 220 -6.23 8.84 -12.01
N GLY A 221 -6.09 9.15 -10.73
CA GLY A 221 -7.13 9.80 -9.93
C GLY A 221 -8.23 8.87 -9.40
N VAL A 222 -8.19 7.57 -9.71
CA VAL A 222 -9.14 6.57 -9.22
C VAL A 222 -8.55 5.87 -7.99
N LEU A 223 -9.27 5.84 -6.87
CA LEU A 223 -8.87 5.14 -5.65
C LEU A 223 -8.83 3.63 -5.92
N VAL A 224 -7.65 3.03 -5.78
CA VAL A 224 -7.42 1.59 -6.01
C VAL A 224 -6.96 0.83 -4.77
N HIS A 225 -6.41 1.54 -3.78
CA HIS A 225 -6.18 1.03 -2.43
C HIS A 225 -6.57 2.09 -1.42
N ASP A 226 -7.33 1.72 -0.39
CA ASP A 226 -7.76 2.57 0.71
C ASP A 226 -7.21 2.04 2.02
N ASN A 227 -6.14 2.66 2.50
CA ASN A 227 -5.44 2.30 3.75
C ASN A 227 -5.18 0.80 3.90
N VAL A 228 -4.73 0.16 2.83
CA VAL A 228 -4.50 -1.29 2.78
C VAL A 228 -3.22 -1.64 3.54
N GLU A 229 -3.29 -2.66 4.38
CA GLU A 229 -2.14 -3.18 5.12
C GLU A 229 -1.16 -3.91 4.18
N ILE A 230 0.13 -3.61 4.32
CA ILE A 230 1.24 -4.35 3.71
C ILE A 230 1.72 -5.39 4.72
N LYS A 231 1.60 -6.66 4.36
CA LYS A 231 1.89 -7.80 5.26
C LYS A 231 3.37 -7.96 5.57
N GLY A 232 4.25 -7.48 4.72
CA GLY A 232 5.71 -7.55 4.84
C GLY A 232 6.39 -7.37 3.48
N THR A 233 7.68 -7.72 3.38
CA THR A 233 8.47 -7.59 2.15
C THR A 233 7.82 -8.29 0.97
N THR A 234 8.06 -7.77 -0.24
CA THR A 234 7.62 -8.40 -1.48
C THR A 234 8.44 -9.66 -1.76
N GLU A 235 7.74 -10.79 -1.89
CA GLU A 235 8.32 -12.07 -2.24
C GLU A 235 7.60 -12.64 -3.48
N TYR A 236 8.36 -12.99 -4.52
CA TYR A 236 7.77 -13.70 -5.68
C TYR A 236 7.26 -15.08 -5.28
N ILE A 237 8.06 -15.81 -4.48
CA ILE A 237 7.72 -17.12 -3.90
C ILE A 237 8.03 -17.06 -2.41
N GLY A 238 7.09 -17.51 -1.59
CA GLY A 238 7.22 -17.51 -0.14
C GLY A 238 6.28 -16.52 0.54
N ASN A 239 6.39 -16.44 1.85
CA ASN A 239 5.59 -15.51 2.66
C ASN A 239 6.35 -14.19 2.84
N PRO A 240 5.64 -13.05 2.91
CA PRO A 240 6.22 -11.77 3.29
C PRO A 240 6.98 -11.86 4.62
N LYS A 241 8.14 -11.19 4.68
CA LYS A 241 8.99 -11.14 5.88
C LYS A 241 8.81 -9.82 6.61
N ASN A 242 9.07 -9.81 7.91
CA ASN A 242 8.93 -8.65 8.77
C ASN A 242 10.21 -8.41 9.60
N GLU A 243 11.34 -8.36 8.93
CA GLU A 243 12.60 -7.96 9.55
C GLU A 243 12.54 -6.46 9.90
N ALA A 244 12.99 -6.10 11.11
CA ALA A 244 12.97 -4.72 11.56
C ALA A 244 13.89 -3.85 10.69
N HIS A 245 13.37 -2.71 10.27
CA HIS A 245 14.11 -1.72 9.47
C HIS A 245 13.63 -0.30 9.79
N GLY A 246 14.39 0.69 9.39
CA GLY A 246 14.02 2.10 9.42
C GLY A 246 13.60 2.62 8.04
N GLU A 247 13.79 3.93 7.83
CA GLU A 247 13.60 4.56 6.52
C GLU A 247 14.43 3.87 5.43
N GLY A 248 13.90 3.81 4.23
CA GLY A 248 14.56 3.18 3.09
C GLY A 248 14.37 3.95 1.78
N PRO A 249 15.10 3.60 0.72
CA PRO A 249 15.03 4.27 -0.57
C PRO A 249 13.71 3.96 -1.30
N ILE A 250 13.32 4.84 -2.21
CA ILE A 250 12.41 4.47 -3.30
C ILE A 250 13.23 3.77 -4.37
N LYS A 251 12.81 2.57 -4.78
CA LYS A 251 13.49 1.79 -5.80
C LYS A 251 12.56 1.59 -7.01
N LEU A 252 13.10 1.71 -8.21
CA LEU A 252 12.43 1.42 -9.47
C LEU A 252 13.08 0.18 -10.10
N GLN A 253 12.25 -0.76 -10.56
CA GLN A 253 12.71 -2.07 -11.01
C GLN A 253 13.03 -2.09 -12.51
N ASP A 254 14.15 -2.71 -12.85
CA ASP A 254 14.46 -3.21 -14.19
C ASP A 254 13.97 -4.65 -14.34
N HIS A 255 12.81 -4.83 -14.97
CA HIS A 255 12.28 -6.16 -15.31
C HIS A 255 12.54 -6.51 -16.81
N GLY A 256 13.51 -5.83 -17.43
CA GLY A 256 13.86 -6.02 -18.85
C GLY A 256 12.96 -5.29 -19.83
N ASN A 257 11.85 -4.70 -19.40
CA ASN A 257 10.95 -3.94 -20.24
C ASN A 257 11.29 -2.44 -20.20
N PRO A 258 11.33 -1.72 -21.33
CA PRO A 258 11.69 -0.31 -21.39
C PRO A 258 10.51 0.59 -20.94
N VAL A 259 10.08 0.44 -19.71
CA VAL A 259 9.09 1.31 -19.05
C VAL A 259 9.72 2.67 -18.85
N SER A 260 8.96 3.73 -19.12
CA SER A 260 9.41 5.11 -18.94
C SER A 260 8.77 5.73 -17.70
N PHE A 261 9.52 6.63 -17.04
CA PHE A 261 9.09 7.35 -15.84
C PHE A 261 9.35 8.85 -16.01
N ARG A 262 8.49 9.69 -15.39
CA ARG A 262 8.69 11.14 -15.32
C ARG A 262 7.97 11.74 -14.11
N ASN A 263 8.20 13.01 -13.84
CA ASN A 263 7.50 13.80 -12.81
C ASN A 263 7.42 13.04 -11.47
N ILE A 264 8.60 12.67 -10.92
CA ILE A 264 8.67 11.92 -9.66
C ILE A 264 9.00 12.88 -8.53
N TRP A 265 8.11 12.96 -7.55
CA TRP A 265 8.32 13.78 -6.36
C TRP A 265 7.63 13.17 -5.14
N LEU A 266 8.07 13.55 -3.96
CA LEU A 266 7.44 13.16 -2.71
C LEU A 266 7.38 14.31 -1.70
N ARG A 267 6.47 14.19 -0.75
CA ARG A 267 6.40 14.99 0.48
C ARG A 267 6.53 14.04 1.66
N LYS A 268 7.33 14.42 2.67
CA LYS A 268 7.38 13.69 3.96
C LYS A 268 6.12 14.02 4.77
N LEU A 269 5.58 13.01 5.45
CA LEU A 269 4.39 13.11 6.30
C LEU A 269 4.74 13.06 7.77
#